data_3d7013e5e7e86fa8ebd52bcdc992a351
#
_entry.id   3d7013e5e7e86fa8ebd52bcdc992a351
#
_cell.length_a   1.000
_cell.length_b   1.000
_cell.length_c   1.000
_cell.angle_alpha   90.00
_cell.angle_beta   90.00
_cell.angle_gamma   90.00
#
_symmetry.space_group_name_H-M   'P 1'
#
loop_
_entity.id
_entity.type
_entity.pdbx_description
1 polymer ?
#
loop_
_entity_poly.entity_id
_entity_poly.type
_entity_poly.pdbx_seq_one_letter_code
_entity_poly.pdbx_strand_id
1 'polypeptide(L)'
;MSQLKYLCLFLFCVHVVVVFATFLESDWTNHGGDLFNRRYAYKEYKISPITAPYLKLKWKFFTGKDITATPTIYNGIIYFPCWNGNIYAIKENDGSLVWKQNVGELTGLNTSLIINNVKGIVARASPTIAKDLLIIGTYGPCVVMGLKITTGELVWMTRLDNHPRALITMSGTYYNGNYYIGTSSLEEGVTIEECCIFRGSFVKLDAQTGAILWKTYMLPDNKGMKGEYAGAAIWGSSPSIDIYRKHIYIATGNLYSAPPNILECQERQNNQTTPIDQDACIEPENHSNSILALDLDNGNIKWYNQLGGYDVWFLACRDASTPNCPPLGPIQDADFGEEPMMLSIFLNGKKKDIVVAVQKSGFAWALDRDNGTLVWSTVAGPSGTAGGGIFGASTDEKRIYTNIANSDRRNFELLPSDMNTTTGGWVSMDASNGKILWSTANPGNSSAIGPVSVANDVVFVGSTDRLGHVYAINARNGKILWSYETGATVYGGMSINNGCIYVGHGYNVSLGFFSKFTSGNSLFAFCVL
;
A
#
# COMPACT_ATOMS: atom_id res chain seq x y z
N MET A 1 -14.80 -61.60 -21.34
CA MET A 1 -15.24 -60.59 -20.32
C MET A 1 -14.09 -59.81 -19.67
N SER A 2 -12.82 -59.99 -20.02
CA SER A 2 -11.68 -59.28 -19.40
C SER A 2 -11.19 -58.03 -20.17
N GLN A 3 -11.47 -57.93 -21.46
CA GLN A 3 -11.00 -56.79 -22.28
C GLN A 3 -11.88 -55.54 -22.19
N LEU A 4 -13.15 -55.67 -21.78
CA LEU A 4 -14.06 -54.53 -21.65
C LEU A 4 -13.82 -53.74 -20.36
N LYS A 5 -13.21 -54.31 -19.33
CA LYS A 5 -12.86 -53.61 -18.07
C LYS A 5 -11.68 -52.65 -18.19
N TYR A 6 -10.73 -52.94 -19.08
CA TYR A 6 -9.57 -52.07 -19.29
C TYR A 6 -9.87 -50.87 -20.18
N LEU A 7 -10.84 -50.97 -21.08
CA LEU A 7 -11.27 -49.84 -21.92
C LEU A 7 -12.04 -48.78 -21.13
N CYS A 8 -12.83 -49.19 -20.15
CA CYS A 8 -13.53 -48.25 -19.28
C CYS A 8 -12.61 -47.51 -18.30
N LEU A 9 -11.52 -48.13 -17.82
CA LEU A 9 -10.55 -47.48 -16.93
C LEU A 9 -9.69 -46.45 -17.69
N PHE A 10 -9.37 -46.71 -18.97
CA PHE A 10 -8.58 -45.76 -19.79
C PHE A 10 -9.37 -44.52 -20.20
N LEU A 11 -10.67 -44.66 -20.46
CA LEU A 11 -11.55 -43.53 -20.78
C LEU A 11 -11.84 -42.66 -19.54
N PHE A 12 -11.86 -43.23 -18.33
CA PHE A 12 -12.06 -42.46 -17.10
C PHE A 12 -10.79 -41.67 -16.70
N CYS A 13 -9.60 -42.18 -16.94
CA CYS A 13 -8.35 -41.44 -16.69
C CYS A 13 -8.12 -40.28 -17.66
N VAL A 14 -8.57 -40.37 -18.93
CA VAL A 14 -8.41 -39.29 -19.91
C VAL A 14 -9.36 -38.12 -19.62
N HIS A 15 -10.54 -38.38 -19.08
CA HIS A 15 -11.48 -37.30 -18.71
C HIS A 15 -11.11 -36.56 -17.41
N VAL A 16 -10.38 -37.19 -16.48
CA VAL A 16 -9.92 -36.54 -15.23
C VAL A 16 -8.71 -35.64 -15.47
N VAL A 17 -7.88 -35.90 -16.48
CA VAL A 17 -6.71 -35.08 -16.80
C VAL A 17 -7.07 -33.79 -17.53
N VAL A 18 -8.20 -33.74 -18.25
CA VAL A 18 -8.62 -32.54 -19.00
C VAL A 18 -9.31 -31.48 -18.12
N VAL A 19 -9.84 -31.85 -16.94
CA VAL A 19 -10.54 -30.92 -16.05
C VAL A 19 -9.58 -30.12 -15.13
N PHE A 20 -8.31 -30.54 -14.98
CA PHE A 20 -7.34 -29.84 -14.12
C PHE A 20 -6.48 -28.77 -14.84
N ALA A 21 -6.65 -28.56 -16.14
CA ALA A 21 -5.82 -27.63 -16.92
C ALA A 21 -6.39 -26.19 -17.05
N THR A 22 -7.52 -25.86 -16.42
CA THR A 22 -8.17 -24.55 -16.60
C THR A 22 -8.12 -23.62 -15.36
N PHE A 23 -7.32 -23.92 -14.34
CA PHE A 23 -7.22 -23.06 -13.15
C PHE A 23 -5.77 -22.57 -12.92
N LEU A 24 -5.21 -21.83 -13.88
CA LEU A 24 -3.87 -21.23 -13.74
C LEU A 24 -3.82 -19.72 -14.01
N GLU A 25 -4.95 -19.02 -13.98
CA GLU A 25 -4.90 -17.57 -13.99
C GLU A 25 -4.71 -17.09 -12.55
N SER A 26 -3.66 -16.32 -12.32
CA SER A 26 -3.40 -15.71 -11.03
C SER A 26 -4.01 -14.32 -11.02
N ASP A 27 -5.26 -14.21 -10.57
CA ASP A 27 -5.90 -12.91 -10.37
C ASP A 27 -5.08 -12.04 -9.40
N TRP A 28 -5.17 -10.72 -9.58
CA TRP A 28 -4.60 -9.70 -8.68
C TRP A 28 -5.77 -8.93 -8.03
N THR A 29 -6.29 -9.44 -6.90
CA THR A 29 -7.63 -9.11 -6.42
C THR A 29 -7.76 -7.85 -5.57
N ASN A 30 -6.64 -7.24 -5.16
CA ASN A 30 -6.56 -5.97 -4.42
C ASN A 30 -5.18 -5.32 -4.63
N HIS A 31 -4.86 -4.25 -3.91
CA HIS A 31 -3.54 -3.59 -4.00
C HIS A 31 -2.37 -4.55 -3.67
N GLY A 32 -2.51 -5.36 -2.64
CA GLY A 32 -1.50 -6.33 -2.19
C GLY A 32 -1.38 -7.58 -3.07
N GLY A 33 -2.33 -7.79 -3.97
CA GLY A 33 -2.42 -8.96 -4.84
C GLY A 33 -3.11 -10.17 -4.20
N ASP A 34 -2.88 -10.40 -2.91
CA ASP A 34 -3.44 -11.53 -2.16
C ASP A 34 -3.74 -11.17 -0.68
N LEU A 35 -4.23 -12.14 0.10
CA LEU A 35 -4.50 -11.97 1.54
C LEU A 35 -3.24 -11.69 2.38
N PHE A 36 -2.06 -11.99 1.86
CA PHE A 36 -0.79 -11.81 2.57
C PHE A 36 -0.17 -10.43 2.33
N ASN A 37 -0.76 -9.60 1.45
CA ASN A 37 -0.23 -8.30 1.05
C ASN A 37 1.21 -8.38 0.49
N ARG A 38 1.54 -9.44 -0.24
CA ARG A 38 2.92 -9.73 -0.67
C ARG A 38 3.33 -9.01 -1.94
N ARG A 39 2.38 -8.52 -2.73
CA ARG A 39 2.61 -7.97 -4.07
C ARG A 39 3.46 -8.91 -4.93
N TYR A 40 3.15 -10.20 -4.84
CA TYR A 40 3.88 -11.32 -5.45
C TYR A 40 2.99 -12.13 -6.40
N ALA A 41 3.30 -12.06 -7.70
CA ALA A 41 2.69 -12.93 -8.69
C ALA A 41 3.36 -14.32 -8.65
N TYR A 42 3.09 -15.11 -7.61
CA TYR A 42 3.80 -16.38 -7.34
C TYR A 42 3.55 -17.48 -8.37
N LYS A 43 2.47 -17.36 -9.16
CA LYS A 43 2.15 -18.29 -10.27
C LYS A 43 2.70 -17.81 -11.62
N GLU A 44 3.28 -16.63 -11.69
CA GLU A 44 3.83 -16.08 -12.93
C GLU A 44 5.11 -16.84 -13.31
N TYR A 45 5.13 -17.39 -14.51
CA TYR A 45 6.25 -18.17 -15.04
C TYR A 45 6.78 -17.67 -16.39
N LYS A 46 6.02 -16.85 -17.12
CA LYS A 46 6.42 -16.31 -18.42
C LYS A 46 7.43 -15.19 -18.28
N ILE A 47 7.24 -14.33 -17.25
CA ILE A 47 8.21 -13.31 -16.90
C ILE A 47 9.35 -13.96 -16.10
N SER A 48 10.58 -13.63 -16.47
CA SER A 48 11.81 -14.10 -15.82
C SER A 48 12.95 -13.11 -16.10
N PRO A 49 14.10 -13.19 -15.43
CA PRO A 49 15.27 -12.38 -15.79
C PRO A 49 15.73 -12.55 -17.23
N ILE A 50 15.40 -13.67 -17.89
CA ILE A 50 15.71 -13.94 -19.29
C ILE A 50 14.71 -13.26 -20.22
N THR A 51 13.42 -13.26 -19.89
CA THR A 51 12.36 -12.75 -20.76
C THR A 51 12.02 -11.29 -20.51
N ALA A 52 12.23 -10.77 -19.30
CA ALA A 52 11.96 -9.39 -18.94
C ALA A 52 12.62 -8.33 -19.86
N PRO A 53 13.86 -8.52 -20.39
CA PRO A 53 14.44 -7.60 -21.37
C PRO A 53 13.64 -7.45 -22.67
N TYR A 54 12.74 -8.37 -22.94
CA TYR A 54 11.91 -8.39 -24.15
C TYR A 54 10.48 -7.92 -23.95
N LEU A 55 10.15 -7.32 -22.78
CA LEU A 55 8.85 -6.70 -22.55
C LEU A 55 8.55 -5.64 -23.60
N LYS A 56 7.35 -5.70 -24.19
CA LYS A 56 6.89 -4.75 -25.20
C LYS A 56 5.51 -4.23 -24.82
N LEU A 57 5.25 -2.98 -25.24
CA LEU A 57 3.91 -2.40 -25.13
C LEU A 57 2.93 -3.23 -25.98
N LYS A 58 1.94 -3.83 -25.30
CA LYS A 58 0.87 -4.59 -25.96
C LYS A 58 -0.29 -3.67 -26.34
N TRP A 59 -0.74 -2.85 -25.39
CA TRP A 59 -1.77 -1.84 -25.60
C TRP A 59 -1.64 -0.69 -24.58
N LYS A 60 -2.30 0.42 -24.90
CA LYS A 60 -2.42 1.61 -24.08
C LYS A 60 -3.89 2.05 -24.06
N PHE A 61 -4.51 2.15 -22.89
CA PHE A 61 -5.88 2.64 -22.73
C PHE A 61 -5.88 4.09 -22.25
N PHE A 62 -6.50 4.98 -23.01
CA PHE A 62 -6.54 6.41 -22.73
C PHE A 62 -7.71 6.77 -21.81
N THR A 63 -7.44 7.41 -20.67
CA THR A 63 -8.44 7.91 -19.71
C THR A 63 -8.57 9.43 -19.70
N GLY A 64 -7.53 10.14 -20.16
CA GLY A 64 -7.47 11.59 -20.16
C GLY A 64 -7.01 12.23 -18.83
N LYS A 65 -6.72 11.44 -17.78
CA LYS A 65 -6.25 11.94 -16.48
C LYS A 65 -5.39 10.88 -15.78
N ASP A 66 -4.76 11.28 -14.66
CA ASP A 66 -3.83 10.49 -13.86
C ASP A 66 -4.42 9.17 -13.34
N ILE A 67 -3.60 8.13 -13.26
CA ILE A 67 -3.94 6.83 -12.68
C ILE A 67 -2.85 6.46 -11.67
N THR A 68 -3.20 6.44 -10.38
CA THR A 68 -2.26 6.18 -9.26
C THR A 68 -2.54 4.87 -8.53
N ALA A 69 -3.65 4.20 -8.83
CA ALA A 69 -3.96 2.89 -8.26
C ALA A 69 -3.10 1.78 -8.88
N THR A 70 -2.77 0.74 -8.12
CA THR A 70 -2.42 -0.56 -8.69
C THR A 70 -3.68 -1.13 -9.34
N PRO A 71 -3.69 -1.48 -10.64
CA PRO A 71 -4.87 -2.07 -11.26
C PRO A 71 -5.23 -3.41 -10.65
N THR A 72 -6.51 -3.69 -10.47
CA THR A 72 -7.01 -4.99 -9.99
C THR A 72 -7.38 -5.85 -11.18
N ILE A 73 -7.02 -7.13 -11.15
CA ILE A 73 -7.26 -8.08 -12.25
C ILE A 73 -8.12 -9.23 -11.73
N TYR A 74 -9.20 -9.51 -12.44
CA TYR A 74 -10.06 -10.64 -12.11
C TYR A 74 -10.78 -11.16 -13.37
N ASN A 75 -10.67 -12.46 -13.63
CA ASN A 75 -11.32 -13.14 -14.76
C ASN A 75 -11.08 -12.41 -16.11
N GLY A 76 -9.84 -12.00 -16.40
CA GLY A 76 -9.47 -11.34 -17.65
C GLY A 76 -10.00 -9.90 -17.81
N ILE A 77 -10.47 -9.29 -16.73
CA ILE A 77 -10.89 -7.88 -16.67
C ILE A 77 -9.99 -7.11 -15.69
N ILE A 78 -9.62 -5.90 -16.08
CA ILE A 78 -8.81 -4.97 -15.27
C ILE A 78 -9.71 -3.85 -14.77
N TYR A 79 -9.68 -3.61 -13.45
CA TYR A 79 -10.45 -2.58 -12.77
C TYR A 79 -9.52 -1.55 -12.14
N PHE A 80 -9.81 -0.26 -12.36
CA PHE A 80 -9.00 0.82 -11.78
C PHE A 80 -9.78 2.14 -11.74
N PRO A 81 -9.57 2.99 -10.73
CA PRO A 81 -10.05 4.35 -10.68
C PRO A 81 -9.10 5.29 -11.43
N CYS A 82 -9.62 6.41 -11.86
CA CYS A 82 -8.88 7.50 -12.47
C CYS A 82 -9.25 8.84 -11.82
N TRP A 83 -8.31 9.76 -11.76
CA TRP A 83 -8.51 11.10 -11.21
C TRP A 83 -9.46 11.99 -12.01
N ASN A 84 -10.01 11.49 -13.12
CA ASN A 84 -11.14 12.13 -13.80
C ASN A 84 -12.51 11.82 -13.16
N GLY A 85 -12.53 11.13 -12.02
CA GLY A 85 -13.73 10.75 -11.30
C GLY A 85 -14.39 9.46 -11.77
N ASN A 86 -13.79 8.75 -12.72
CA ASN A 86 -14.36 7.49 -13.22
C ASN A 86 -13.64 6.27 -12.67
N ILE A 87 -14.39 5.18 -12.54
CA ILE A 87 -13.91 3.83 -12.38
C ILE A 87 -14.09 3.12 -13.72
N TYR A 88 -13.08 2.37 -14.12
CA TYR A 88 -13.04 1.65 -15.39
C TYR A 88 -12.96 0.15 -15.19
N ALA A 89 -13.63 -0.61 -16.06
CA ALA A 89 -13.39 -2.02 -16.34
C ALA A 89 -13.03 -2.17 -17.81
N ILE A 90 -11.88 -2.78 -18.08
CA ILE A 90 -11.39 -3.02 -19.45
C ILE A 90 -10.94 -4.47 -19.59
N LYS A 91 -10.96 -5.00 -20.82
CA LYS A 91 -10.46 -6.35 -21.08
C LYS A 91 -8.93 -6.40 -20.98
N GLU A 92 -8.43 -7.39 -20.27
CA GLU A 92 -6.99 -7.63 -20.11
C GLU A 92 -6.28 -7.92 -21.45
N ASN A 93 -6.98 -8.61 -22.36
CA ASN A 93 -6.38 -9.06 -23.60
C ASN A 93 -6.02 -7.91 -24.57
N ASP A 94 -6.91 -6.94 -24.74
CA ASP A 94 -6.81 -5.91 -25.78
C ASP A 94 -7.02 -4.48 -25.29
N GLY A 95 -7.30 -4.29 -23.99
CA GLY A 95 -7.58 -2.99 -23.40
C GLY A 95 -8.94 -2.40 -23.79
N SER A 96 -9.85 -3.16 -24.44
CA SER A 96 -11.18 -2.65 -24.82
C SER A 96 -12.06 -2.40 -23.59
N LEU A 97 -12.83 -1.29 -23.63
CA LEU A 97 -13.72 -0.90 -22.53
C LEU A 97 -14.86 -1.90 -22.36
N VAL A 98 -15.09 -2.35 -21.12
CA VAL A 98 -16.25 -3.14 -20.71
C VAL A 98 -17.32 -2.21 -20.14
N TRP A 99 -16.98 -1.45 -19.10
CA TRP A 99 -17.82 -0.41 -18.53
C TRP A 99 -16.99 0.72 -17.91
N LYS A 100 -17.65 1.85 -17.74
CA LYS A 100 -17.12 3.04 -17.07
C LYS A 100 -18.23 3.68 -16.25
N GLN A 101 -17.95 4.05 -14.98
CA GLN A 101 -18.89 4.71 -14.09
C GLN A 101 -18.25 5.93 -13.44
N ASN A 102 -19.00 7.04 -13.35
CA ASN A 102 -18.56 8.23 -12.64
C ASN A 102 -18.96 8.16 -11.16
N VAL A 103 -17.99 8.32 -10.25
CA VAL A 103 -18.19 8.19 -8.80
C VAL A 103 -19.18 9.23 -8.28
N GLY A 104 -19.09 10.48 -8.74
CA GLY A 104 -20.00 11.55 -8.33
C GLY A 104 -21.45 11.30 -8.77
N GLU A 105 -21.65 10.83 -10.02
CA GLU A 105 -22.96 10.48 -10.55
C GLU A 105 -23.59 9.26 -9.84
N LEU A 106 -22.75 8.23 -9.58
CA LEU A 106 -23.20 7.03 -8.86
C LEU A 106 -23.65 7.31 -7.44
N THR A 107 -22.94 8.17 -6.73
CA THR A 107 -23.13 8.38 -5.29
C THR A 107 -24.00 9.58 -4.95
N GLY A 108 -24.11 10.53 -5.84
CA GLY A 108 -24.76 11.84 -5.57
C GLY A 108 -24.05 12.67 -4.49
N LEU A 109 -22.83 12.28 -4.10
CA LEU A 109 -22.08 12.95 -3.05
C LEU A 109 -21.41 14.24 -3.58
N ASN A 110 -21.22 15.19 -2.68
CA ASN A 110 -20.39 16.37 -2.87
C ASN A 110 -19.15 16.28 -1.96
N THR A 111 -18.05 16.88 -2.38
CA THR A 111 -16.85 16.99 -1.56
C THR A 111 -16.57 18.43 -1.21
N SER A 112 -16.17 18.67 0.06
CA SER A 112 -15.60 19.93 0.52
C SER A 112 -14.07 19.97 0.33
N LEU A 113 -13.45 18.86 -0.06
CA LEU A 113 -12.01 18.80 -0.26
C LEU A 113 -11.64 19.51 -1.56
N ILE A 114 -10.78 20.50 -1.44
CA ILE A 114 -10.19 21.21 -2.58
C ILE A 114 -8.88 20.47 -2.92
N ILE A 115 -8.91 19.71 -4.00
CA ILE A 115 -7.74 19.06 -4.55
C ILE A 115 -7.40 19.76 -5.87
N ASN A 116 -6.17 20.22 -6.01
CA ASN A 116 -5.74 20.92 -7.22
C ASN A 116 -5.98 20.06 -8.45
N ASN A 117 -6.58 20.66 -9.47
CA ASN A 117 -6.89 20.01 -10.76
C ASN A 117 -7.89 18.84 -10.72
N VAL A 118 -8.66 18.68 -9.64
CA VAL A 118 -9.72 17.67 -9.51
C VAL A 118 -11.06 18.36 -9.29
N LYS A 119 -12.05 17.98 -10.11
CA LYS A 119 -13.43 18.43 -9.96
C LYS A 119 -14.30 17.25 -9.53
N GLY A 120 -15.00 17.38 -8.41
CA GLY A 120 -15.92 16.37 -7.90
C GLY A 120 -15.28 15.25 -7.10
N ILE A 121 -16.03 14.18 -6.91
CA ILE A 121 -15.63 13.01 -6.11
C ILE A 121 -14.75 12.09 -6.95
N VAL A 122 -13.69 11.60 -6.35
CA VAL A 122 -12.77 10.63 -6.98
C VAL A 122 -12.48 9.46 -6.04
N ALA A 123 -12.06 8.35 -6.61
CA ALA A 123 -11.39 7.26 -5.92
C ALA A 123 -9.93 7.20 -6.38
N ARG A 124 -9.00 6.83 -5.47
CA ARG A 124 -7.58 6.68 -5.81
C ARG A 124 -7.00 5.32 -5.40
N ALA A 125 -7.63 4.65 -4.45
CA ALA A 125 -7.21 3.34 -3.98
C ALA A 125 -7.51 2.26 -5.03
N SER A 126 -6.75 1.16 -5.00
CA SER A 126 -7.04 0.00 -5.83
C SER A 126 -8.39 -0.60 -5.42
N PRO A 127 -9.27 -0.95 -6.35
CA PRO A 127 -10.48 -1.68 -6.04
C PRO A 127 -10.16 -3.07 -5.47
N THR A 128 -11.08 -3.64 -4.72
CA THR A 128 -10.98 -5.00 -4.18
C THR A 128 -12.10 -5.87 -4.73
N ILE A 129 -11.77 -7.06 -5.20
CA ILE A 129 -12.76 -8.06 -5.62
C ILE A 129 -13.37 -8.74 -4.40
N ALA A 130 -14.69 -8.73 -4.32
CA ALA A 130 -15.49 -9.36 -3.27
C ALA A 130 -16.65 -10.17 -3.87
N LYS A 131 -16.35 -11.36 -4.41
CA LYS A 131 -17.26 -12.20 -5.19
C LYS A 131 -17.78 -11.47 -6.44
N ASP A 132 -19.06 -11.12 -6.46
CA ASP A 132 -19.77 -10.40 -7.53
C ASP A 132 -19.70 -8.86 -7.40
N LEU A 133 -18.99 -8.38 -6.36
CA LEU A 133 -18.81 -6.96 -6.10
C LEU A 133 -17.36 -6.50 -6.29
N LEU A 134 -17.24 -5.26 -6.74
CA LEU A 134 -16.03 -4.45 -6.72
C LEU A 134 -16.17 -3.42 -5.60
N ILE A 135 -15.34 -3.51 -4.55
CA ILE A 135 -15.41 -2.58 -3.41
C ILE A 135 -14.28 -1.56 -3.50
N ILE A 136 -14.62 -0.29 -3.32
CA ILE A 136 -13.67 0.82 -3.40
C ILE A 136 -14.06 1.99 -2.48
N GLY A 137 -13.06 2.67 -1.93
CA GLY A 137 -13.22 3.88 -1.13
C GLY A 137 -13.05 5.17 -1.93
N THR A 138 -13.69 6.25 -1.49
CA THR A 138 -13.57 7.58 -2.09
C THR A 138 -12.46 8.41 -1.42
N TYR A 139 -11.81 9.26 -2.20
CA TYR A 139 -10.84 10.26 -1.73
C TYR A 139 -11.58 11.52 -1.26
N GLY A 140 -12.36 11.37 -0.17
CA GLY A 140 -13.26 12.34 0.41
C GLY A 140 -14.58 12.58 -0.34
N PRO A 141 -15.68 12.51 0.41
CA PRO A 141 -15.80 12.16 1.83
C PRO A 141 -15.42 10.70 2.09
N CYS A 142 -15.22 10.33 3.38
CA CYS A 142 -14.79 8.99 3.80
C CYS A 142 -15.92 7.97 3.64
N VAL A 143 -16.13 7.51 2.40
CA VAL A 143 -17.19 6.58 2.01
C VAL A 143 -16.58 5.37 1.30
N VAL A 144 -17.11 4.19 1.57
CA VAL A 144 -16.84 2.96 0.82
C VAL A 144 -18.09 2.58 0.05
N MET A 145 -17.94 2.09 -1.17
CA MET A 145 -19.03 1.65 -2.02
C MET A 145 -18.75 0.27 -2.60
N GLY A 146 -19.82 -0.54 -2.72
CA GLY A 146 -19.85 -1.80 -3.42
C GLY A 146 -20.58 -1.65 -4.76
N LEU A 147 -19.89 -2.04 -5.83
CA LEU A 147 -20.38 -1.96 -7.20
C LEU A 147 -20.54 -3.36 -7.77
N LYS A 148 -21.56 -3.62 -8.60
CA LYS A 148 -21.64 -4.86 -9.37
C LYS A 148 -20.41 -4.97 -10.29
N ILE A 149 -19.68 -6.06 -10.17
CA ILE A 149 -18.45 -6.25 -10.93
C ILE A 149 -18.66 -6.26 -12.45
N THR A 150 -19.85 -6.71 -12.90
CA THR A 150 -20.20 -6.85 -14.33
C THR A 150 -20.64 -5.56 -15.00
N THR A 151 -21.21 -4.61 -14.26
CA THR A 151 -21.84 -3.38 -14.82
C THR A 151 -21.32 -2.09 -14.21
N GLY A 152 -20.66 -2.16 -13.04
CA GLY A 152 -20.26 -1.00 -12.26
C GLY A 152 -21.42 -0.29 -11.54
N GLU A 153 -22.65 -0.84 -11.54
CA GLU A 153 -23.80 -0.27 -10.84
C GLU A 153 -23.57 -0.26 -9.33
N LEU A 154 -23.97 0.83 -8.67
CA LEU A 154 -23.90 0.95 -7.21
C LEU A 154 -24.90 0.01 -6.55
N VAL A 155 -24.42 -0.83 -5.62
CA VAL A 155 -25.24 -1.72 -4.81
C VAL A 155 -25.47 -1.14 -3.43
N TRP A 156 -24.40 -0.67 -2.79
CA TRP A 156 -24.43 -0.01 -1.49
C TRP A 156 -23.31 1.00 -1.35
N MET A 157 -23.48 1.97 -0.44
CA MET A 157 -22.42 2.84 0.02
C MET A 157 -22.54 3.09 1.52
N THR A 158 -21.40 3.20 2.21
CA THR A 158 -21.32 3.36 3.67
C THR A 158 -20.29 4.44 4.02
N ARG A 159 -20.71 5.41 4.82
CA ARG A 159 -19.82 6.42 5.37
C ARG A 159 -19.12 5.85 6.60
N LEU A 160 -17.78 5.88 6.61
CA LEU A 160 -16.98 5.35 7.71
C LEU A 160 -16.62 6.42 8.74
N ASP A 161 -16.51 7.68 8.31
CA ASP A 161 -16.19 8.80 9.18
C ASP A 161 -16.90 10.08 8.73
N ASN A 162 -17.35 10.89 9.70
CA ASN A 162 -18.04 12.16 9.46
C ASN A 162 -17.11 13.38 9.46
N HIS A 163 -15.83 13.20 9.81
CA HIS A 163 -14.86 14.29 9.78
C HIS A 163 -14.75 14.86 8.36
N PRO A 164 -14.83 16.21 8.18
CA PRO A 164 -14.92 16.82 6.84
C PRO A 164 -13.70 16.58 5.96
N ARG A 165 -12.55 16.26 6.56
CA ARG A 165 -11.30 15.96 5.85
C ARG A 165 -10.98 14.46 5.82
N ALA A 166 -11.83 13.61 6.40
CA ALA A 166 -11.64 12.17 6.35
C ALA A 166 -11.85 11.63 4.94
N LEU A 167 -11.07 10.61 4.60
CA LEU A 167 -11.05 9.99 3.27
C LEU A 167 -10.52 8.55 3.32
N ILE A 168 -10.57 7.87 2.18
CA ILE A 168 -10.00 6.54 2.00
C ILE A 168 -8.85 6.61 1.00
N THR A 169 -7.67 6.21 1.42
CA THR A 169 -6.48 6.10 0.58
C THR A 169 -5.97 4.67 0.44
N MET A 170 -6.22 3.83 1.45
CA MET A 170 -5.85 2.42 1.39
C MET A 170 -6.83 1.60 0.55
N SER A 171 -6.37 0.47 0.04
CA SER A 171 -7.19 -0.59 -0.55
C SER A 171 -7.51 -1.60 0.54
N GLY A 172 -8.78 -1.89 0.80
CA GLY A 172 -9.15 -2.88 1.80
C GLY A 172 -8.88 -4.31 1.32
N THR A 173 -9.13 -5.27 2.19
CA THR A 173 -9.00 -6.69 1.89
C THR A 173 -10.32 -7.41 2.16
N TYR A 174 -10.76 -8.22 1.18
CA TYR A 174 -11.95 -9.06 1.30
C TYR A 174 -11.58 -10.45 1.81
N TYR A 175 -12.30 -10.92 2.83
CA TYR A 175 -12.21 -12.30 3.29
C TYR A 175 -13.54 -12.80 3.87
N ASN A 176 -13.98 -13.98 3.41
CA ASN A 176 -15.12 -14.71 3.95
C ASN A 176 -16.38 -13.87 4.18
N GLY A 177 -16.83 -13.12 3.17
CA GLY A 177 -18.03 -12.29 3.24
C GLY A 177 -17.83 -10.92 3.88
N ASN A 178 -16.63 -10.60 4.37
CA ASN A 178 -16.34 -9.35 5.05
C ASN A 178 -15.27 -8.54 4.29
N TYR A 179 -15.34 -7.22 4.43
CA TYR A 179 -14.39 -6.28 3.89
C TYR A 179 -13.75 -5.46 5.03
N TYR A 180 -12.44 -5.32 5.00
CA TYR A 180 -11.64 -4.70 6.06
C TYR A 180 -10.89 -3.52 5.50
N ILE A 181 -10.99 -2.34 6.15
CA ILE A 181 -10.43 -1.09 5.63
C ILE A 181 -10.13 -0.08 6.73
N GLY A 182 -9.07 0.70 6.54
CA GLY A 182 -8.69 1.81 7.40
C GLY A 182 -9.21 3.15 6.90
N THR A 183 -9.25 4.13 7.82
CA THR A 183 -9.59 5.52 7.53
C THR A 183 -8.37 6.42 7.62
N SER A 184 -8.33 7.46 6.79
CA SER A 184 -7.28 8.47 6.71
C SER A 184 -7.87 9.88 6.66
N SER A 185 -7.02 10.90 6.69
CA SER A 185 -7.47 12.29 6.67
C SER A 185 -6.46 13.21 5.97
N LEU A 186 -6.95 14.28 5.35
CA LEU A 186 -6.15 15.42 4.92
C LEU A 186 -6.00 16.50 6.02
N GLU A 187 -6.36 16.18 7.25
CA GLU A 187 -6.16 17.09 8.37
C GLU A 187 -4.67 17.38 8.65
N GLU A 188 -3.79 16.44 8.27
CA GLU A 188 -2.35 16.66 8.24
C GLU A 188 -1.90 17.89 7.44
N GLY A 189 -2.70 18.33 6.47
CA GLY A 189 -2.43 19.49 5.61
C GLY A 189 -3.08 20.81 6.05
N VAL A 190 -3.63 20.91 7.26
CA VAL A 190 -4.29 22.13 7.76
C VAL A 190 -3.31 23.13 8.36
N THR A 191 -3.81 24.33 8.67
CA THR A 191 -3.05 25.31 9.47
C THR A 191 -2.98 24.89 10.94
N ILE A 192 -2.09 25.54 11.70
CA ILE A 192 -1.92 25.29 13.14
C ILE A 192 -3.23 25.54 13.90
N GLU A 193 -3.95 26.59 13.53
CA GLU A 193 -5.21 26.98 14.19
C GLU A 193 -6.35 26.00 13.90
N GLU A 194 -6.31 25.31 12.75
CA GLU A 194 -7.31 24.33 12.35
C GLU A 194 -7.04 22.93 12.92
N CYS A 195 -5.79 22.61 13.22
CA CYS A 195 -5.35 21.27 13.67
C CYS A 195 -5.85 20.97 15.09
N CYS A 196 -6.10 19.74 15.50
CA CYS A 196 -6.54 18.57 14.73
C CYS A 196 -7.52 17.79 15.62
N ILE A 197 -8.43 17.02 15.04
CA ILE A 197 -9.42 16.21 15.80
C ILE A 197 -9.68 14.84 15.18
N PHE A 198 -9.15 14.55 13.99
CA PHE A 198 -9.31 13.25 13.33
C PHE A 198 -8.60 12.14 14.11
N ARG A 199 -9.24 11.00 14.25
CA ARG A 199 -8.65 9.78 14.79
C ARG A 199 -8.74 8.66 13.77
N GLY A 200 -7.60 8.07 13.39
CA GLY A 200 -7.56 6.88 12.53
C GLY A 200 -8.39 5.75 13.12
N SER A 201 -9.04 5.00 12.26
CA SER A 201 -9.84 3.84 12.66
C SER A 201 -9.77 2.73 11.63
N PHE A 202 -9.95 1.49 12.10
CA PHE A 202 -10.03 0.32 11.26
C PHE A 202 -11.43 -0.30 11.36
N VAL A 203 -12.00 -0.69 10.21
CA VAL A 203 -13.41 -1.03 10.11
C VAL A 203 -13.59 -2.35 9.38
N LYS A 204 -14.50 -3.20 9.92
CA LYS A 204 -15.02 -4.39 9.24
C LYS A 204 -16.43 -4.09 8.75
N LEU A 205 -16.69 -4.40 7.48
CA LEU A 205 -18.00 -4.31 6.88
C LEU A 205 -18.46 -5.69 6.39
N ASP A 206 -19.76 -5.93 6.42
CA ASP A 206 -20.36 -6.95 5.59
C ASP A 206 -20.21 -6.56 4.12
N ALA A 207 -19.56 -7.41 3.32
CA ALA A 207 -19.19 -7.07 1.95
C ALA A 207 -20.41 -6.99 1.00
N GLN A 208 -21.53 -7.64 1.32
CA GLN A 208 -22.73 -7.66 0.47
C GLN A 208 -23.66 -6.49 0.73
N THR A 209 -23.69 -6.01 1.97
CA THR A 209 -24.65 -4.96 2.41
C THR A 209 -23.98 -3.63 2.73
N GLY A 210 -22.66 -3.62 2.94
CA GLY A 210 -21.93 -2.47 3.43
C GLY A 210 -22.14 -2.13 4.91
N ALA A 211 -22.86 -2.98 5.66
CA ALA A 211 -23.10 -2.74 7.09
C ALA A 211 -21.79 -2.79 7.89
N ILE A 212 -21.56 -1.81 8.76
CA ILE A 212 -20.41 -1.80 9.68
C ILE A 212 -20.68 -2.85 10.76
N LEU A 213 -19.78 -3.83 10.85
CA LEU A 213 -19.84 -4.91 11.84
C LEU A 213 -19.06 -4.56 13.11
N TRP A 214 -17.90 -3.92 12.96
CA TRP A 214 -17.15 -3.32 14.05
C TRP A 214 -16.24 -2.20 13.53
N LYS A 215 -15.86 -1.28 14.43
CA LYS A 215 -14.92 -0.17 14.19
C LYS A 215 -14.04 -0.01 15.41
N THR A 216 -12.71 -0.01 15.21
CA THR A 216 -11.70 0.15 16.24
C THR A 216 -10.91 1.43 15.97
N TYR A 217 -10.87 2.35 16.95
CA TYR A 217 -10.05 3.55 16.87
C TYR A 217 -8.62 3.27 17.33
N MET A 218 -7.66 3.99 16.74
CA MET A 218 -6.24 3.82 17.02
C MET A 218 -5.72 4.78 18.11
N LEU A 219 -6.54 5.70 18.57
CA LEU A 219 -6.21 6.73 19.56
C LEU A 219 -7.30 6.84 20.62
N PRO A 220 -6.96 7.32 21.84
CA PRO A 220 -7.93 7.65 22.87
C PRO A 220 -9.01 8.62 22.37
N ASP A 221 -10.16 8.66 23.02
CA ASP A 221 -11.25 9.56 22.63
C ASP A 221 -10.90 11.01 22.94
N ASN A 222 -10.78 11.84 21.91
CA ASN A 222 -10.51 13.27 22.02
C ASN A 222 -11.78 14.13 22.19
N LYS A 223 -12.97 13.52 22.19
CA LYS A 223 -14.28 14.19 22.33
C LYS A 223 -14.49 15.35 21.34
N GLY A 224 -13.79 15.31 20.18
CA GLY A 224 -13.79 16.38 19.19
C GLY A 224 -13.05 17.66 19.63
N MET A 225 -12.18 17.58 20.62
CA MET A 225 -11.42 18.73 21.13
C MET A 225 -10.04 18.79 20.46
N LYS A 226 -9.64 20.01 20.07
CA LYS A 226 -8.27 20.30 19.61
C LYS A 226 -7.29 20.29 20.79
N GLY A 227 -6.01 19.97 20.49
CA GLY A 227 -4.99 19.84 21.53
C GLY A 227 -5.01 18.50 22.27
N GLU A 228 -5.92 17.61 21.91
CA GLU A 228 -5.98 16.22 22.34
C GLU A 228 -5.36 15.30 21.29
N TYR A 229 -5.42 13.96 21.47
CA TYR A 229 -4.90 13.00 20.51
C TYR A 229 -5.62 13.09 19.16
N ALA A 230 -4.87 13.33 18.08
CA ALA A 230 -5.35 13.25 16.72
C ALA A 230 -4.26 12.64 15.81
N GLY A 231 -4.67 12.02 14.69
CA GLY A 231 -3.77 11.34 13.75
C GLY A 231 -3.97 9.84 13.71
N ALA A 232 -2.86 9.07 13.69
CA ALA A 232 -2.81 7.62 13.57
C ALA A 232 -3.65 7.09 12.39
N ALA A 233 -3.53 7.74 11.23
CA ALA A 233 -4.21 7.35 10.00
C ALA A 233 -3.76 5.95 9.54
N ILE A 234 -4.68 5.19 8.93
CA ILE A 234 -4.40 3.90 8.30
C ILE A 234 -4.60 4.09 6.80
N TRP A 235 -3.50 4.26 6.04
CA TRP A 235 -3.61 4.92 4.74
C TRP A 235 -2.87 4.30 3.55
N GLY A 236 -1.90 3.43 3.79
CA GLY A 236 -1.13 2.78 2.71
C GLY A 236 -1.66 1.39 2.36
N SER A 237 -1.22 0.82 1.28
CA SER A 237 -1.39 -0.55 0.76
C SER A 237 -2.69 -1.31 1.12
N SER A 238 -2.62 -2.57 1.55
CA SER A 238 -3.76 -3.41 1.94
C SER A 238 -3.46 -4.17 3.23
N PRO A 239 -4.43 -4.32 4.16
CA PRO A 239 -4.21 -5.11 5.36
C PRO A 239 -4.05 -6.59 5.02
N SER A 240 -3.14 -7.28 5.70
CA SER A 240 -2.94 -8.71 5.53
C SER A 240 -3.76 -9.54 6.53
N ILE A 241 -4.27 -10.71 6.12
CA ILE A 241 -5.19 -11.54 6.91
C ILE A 241 -4.57 -12.92 7.17
N ASP A 242 -4.35 -13.23 8.44
CA ASP A 242 -3.95 -14.55 8.91
C ASP A 242 -5.19 -15.36 9.34
N ILE A 243 -5.60 -16.24 8.45
CA ILE A 243 -6.80 -17.06 8.65
C ILE A 243 -6.63 -18.09 9.79
N TYR A 244 -5.40 -18.52 10.07
CA TYR A 244 -5.11 -19.54 11.09
C TYR A 244 -5.13 -18.93 12.49
N ARG A 245 -4.55 -17.72 12.65
CA ARG A 245 -4.56 -16.98 13.92
C ARG A 245 -5.84 -16.17 14.13
N LYS A 246 -6.65 -16.03 13.07
CA LYS A 246 -7.78 -15.09 13.01
C LYS A 246 -7.34 -13.65 13.31
N HIS A 247 -6.20 -13.27 12.81
CA HIS A 247 -5.65 -11.93 12.95
C HIS A 247 -5.71 -11.17 11.63
N ILE A 248 -5.88 -9.85 11.74
CA ILE A 248 -5.62 -8.92 10.66
C ILE A 248 -4.50 -7.97 11.10
N TYR A 249 -3.50 -7.80 10.24
CA TYR A 249 -2.36 -6.95 10.54
C TYR A 249 -2.49 -5.64 9.80
N ILE A 250 -2.30 -4.55 10.57
CA ILE A 250 -2.34 -3.17 10.08
C ILE A 250 -1.16 -2.39 10.62
N ALA A 251 -0.91 -1.23 10.01
CA ALA A 251 0.04 -0.26 10.51
C ALA A 251 -0.56 1.15 10.51
N THR A 252 -0.07 2.01 11.39
CA THR A 252 -0.64 3.34 11.63
C THR A 252 0.36 4.44 11.35
N GLY A 253 -0.14 5.60 10.98
CA GLY A 253 0.63 6.82 10.86
C GLY A 253 0.90 7.50 12.20
N ASN A 254 1.55 8.66 12.13
CA ASN A 254 1.95 9.48 13.25
C ASN A 254 0.76 10.18 13.93
N LEU A 255 1.06 10.86 15.04
CA LEU A 255 0.16 11.83 15.65
C LEU A 255 0.22 13.16 14.90
N TYR A 256 -0.92 13.84 14.75
CA TYR A 256 -1.01 15.24 14.31
C TYR A 256 -1.03 16.21 15.50
N SER A 257 -1.60 15.76 16.65
CA SER A 257 -1.55 16.45 17.94
C SER A 257 -1.60 15.45 19.09
N ALA A 258 -1.12 15.89 20.26
CA ALA A 258 -1.19 15.16 21.52
C ALA A 258 -1.46 16.12 22.67
N PRO A 259 -1.99 15.64 23.83
CA PRO A 259 -2.19 16.46 25.02
C PRO A 259 -0.91 17.15 25.50
N PRO A 260 -0.98 18.39 26.03
CA PRO A 260 0.19 19.15 26.45
C PRO A 260 1.10 18.43 27.46
N ASN A 261 0.52 17.69 28.39
CA ASN A 261 1.28 16.91 29.37
C ASN A 261 2.10 15.79 28.73
N ILE A 262 1.62 15.20 27.63
CA ILE A 262 2.34 14.19 26.84
C ILE A 262 3.47 14.86 26.06
N LEU A 263 3.21 16.00 25.42
CA LEU A 263 4.24 16.79 24.72
C LEU A 263 5.39 17.16 25.68
N GLU A 264 5.08 17.68 26.87
CA GLU A 264 6.06 18.02 27.89
C GLU A 264 6.83 16.78 28.40
N CYS A 265 6.14 15.65 28.55
CA CYS A 265 6.76 14.40 28.95
C CYS A 265 7.79 13.93 27.91
N GLN A 266 7.42 13.95 26.64
CA GLN A 266 8.28 13.57 25.51
C GLN A 266 9.48 14.51 25.38
N GLU A 267 9.29 15.81 25.56
CA GLU A 267 10.38 16.78 25.51
C GLU A 267 11.38 16.53 26.66
N ARG A 268 10.89 16.26 27.87
CA ARG A 268 11.77 15.87 29.00
C ARG A 268 12.54 14.58 28.71
N GLN A 269 11.90 13.60 28.07
CA GLN A 269 12.50 12.31 27.73
C GLN A 269 13.57 12.47 26.64
N ASN A 270 13.31 13.28 25.62
CA ASN A 270 14.26 13.55 24.54
C ASN A 270 15.51 14.34 25.00
N ASN A 271 15.41 15.11 26.09
CA ASN A 271 16.51 15.86 26.66
C ASN A 271 17.39 15.03 27.62
N GLN A 272 17.10 13.76 27.84
CA GLN A 272 17.91 12.89 28.70
C GLN A 272 19.16 12.40 27.98
N THR A 273 20.27 12.33 28.70
CA THR A 273 21.56 11.86 28.18
C THR A 273 21.70 10.35 28.15
N THR A 274 20.81 9.63 28.82
CA THR A 274 20.77 8.15 28.88
C THR A 274 19.65 7.63 28.00
N PRO A 275 19.91 6.58 27.17
CA PRO A 275 18.84 5.93 26.42
C PRO A 275 17.74 5.39 27.35
N ILE A 276 16.49 5.55 26.96
CA ILE A 276 15.34 5.01 27.66
C ILE A 276 14.88 3.78 26.90
N ASP A 277 14.81 2.63 27.56
CA ASP A 277 14.41 1.35 26.95
C ASP A 277 12.92 1.31 26.60
N GLN A 278 12.11 2.15 27.22
CA GLN A 278 10.67 2.23 26.97
C GLN A 278 10.20 3.69 27.06
N ASP A 279 9.32 4.08 26.13
CA ASP A 279 8.68 5.40 26.16
C ASP A 279 7.64 5.45 27.28
N ALA A 280 7.97 6.15 28.38
CA ALA A 280 7.10 6.29 29.53
C ALA A 280 5.96 7.29 29.35
N CYS A 281 5.97 8.03 28.22
CA CYS A 281 4.98 9.08 27.93
C CYS A 281 3.84 8.60 27.04
N ILE A 282 3.92 7.36 26.52
CA ILE A 282 2.90 6.79 25.65
C ILE A 282 1.83 6.10 26.49
N GLU A 283 0.58 6.44 26.23
CA GLU A 283 -0.56 5.78 26.84
C GLU A 283 -0.88 4.45 26.13
N PRO A 284 -1.39 3.44 26.86
CA PRO A 284 -1.69 2.12 26.29
C PRO A 284 -2.67 2.13 25.12
N GLU A 285 -3.52 3.17 25.01
CA GLU A 285 -4.52 3.33 23.94
C GLU A 285 -4.00 4.16 22.76
N ASN A 286 -2.77 4.68 22.83
CA ASN A 286 -2.13 5.40 21.75
C ASN A 286 -1.36 4.43 20.85
N HIS A 287 -1.93 4.11 19.70
CA HIS A 287 -1.37 3.18 18.72
C HIS A 287 -0.85 3.90 17.47
N SER A 288 -0.34 5.13 17.60
CA SER A 288 0.37 5.81 16.50
C SER A 288 1.70 5.13 16.19
N ASN A 289 2.18 5.24 14.95
CA ASN A 289 3.45 4.66 14.48
C ASN A 289 3.63 3.18 14.89
N SER A 290 2.56 2.40 14.80
CA SER A 290 2.52 1.03 15.31
C SER A 290 2.23 0.01 14.23
N ILE A 291 2.74 -1.20 14.40
CA ILE A 291 2.23 -2.40 13.75
C ILE A 291 1.34 -3.13 14.75
N LEU A 292 0.13 -3.50 14.34
CA LEU A 292 -0.89 -4.11 15.19
C LEU A 292 -1.44 -5.40 14.58
N ALA A 293 -1.82 -6.32 15.47
CA ALA A 293 -2.72 -7.42 15.13
C ALA A 293 -4.08 -7.20 15.79
N LEU A 294 -5.14 -7.21 15.00
CA LEU A 294 -6.50 -7.16 15.50
C LEU A 294 -7.18 -8.53 15.31
N ASP A 295 -8.09 -8.83 16.22
CA ASP A 295 -8.96 -10.00 16.09
C ASP A 295 -9.90 -9.84 14.88
N LEU A 296 -9.89 -10.80 13.99
CA LEU A 296 -10.67 -10.78 12.75
C LEU A 296 -12.18 -10.77 12.98
N ASP A 297 -12.65 -11.35 14.09
CA ASP A 297 -14.07 -11.48 14.40
C ASP A 297 -14.64 -10.20 15.04
N ASN A 298 -13.92 -9.61 16.03
CA ASN A 298 -14.45 -8.52 16.87
C ASN A 298 -13.64 -7.22 16.85
N GLY A 299 -12.47 -7.17 16.17
CA GLY A 299 -11.65 -5.96 16.04
C GLY A 299 -10.83 -5.59 17.28
N ASN A 300 -10.79 -6.43 18.31
CA ASN A 300 -9.97 -6.18 19.49
C ASN A 300 -8.47 -6.31 19.16
N ILE A 301 -7.67 -5.39 19.67
CA ILE A 301 -6.21 -5.43 19.52
C ILE A 301 -5.66 -6.61 20.32
N LYS A 302 -4.97 -7.52 19.65
CA LYS A 302 -4.32 -8.70 20.25
C LYS A 302 -2.92 -8.37 20.76
N TRP A 303 -2.18 -7.64 19.94
CA TRP A 303 -0.88 -7.09 20.27
C TRP A 303 -0.61 -5.87 19.38
N TYR A 304 0.27 -5.02 19.83
CA TYR A 304 0.85 -3.93 19.03
C TYR A 304 2.31 -3.73 19.40
N ASN A 305 3.06 -3.13 18.49
CA ASN A 305 4.41 -2.69 18.73
C ASN A 305 4.56 -1.29 18.11
N GLN A 306 4.81 -0.30 18.96
CA GLN A 306 5.01 1.08 18.55
C GLN A 306 6.47 1.30 18.19
N LEU A 307 6.72 1.82 17.00
CA LEU A 307 8.03 1.83 16.36
C LEU A 307 8.32 3.21 15.77
N GLY A 308 9.58 3.63 15.85
CA GLY A 308 10.01 4.90 15.26
C GLY A 308 10.05 6.09 16.23
N GLY A 309 9.71 5.87 17.51
CA GLY A 309 9.76 6.89 18.56
C GLY A 309 8.61 7.89 18.50
N TYR A 310 8.75 8.97 19.25
CA TYR A 310 7.76 10.04 19.34
C TYR A 310 7.74 10.90 18.07
N ASP A 311 6.55 11.04 17.51
CA ASP A 311 6.34 11.77 16.27
C ASP A 311 4.96 12.45 16.27
N VAL A 312 4.92 13.70 16.78
CA VAL A 312 3.74 14.57 16.65
C VAL A 312 4.06 15.57 15.54
N TRP A 313 3.59 15.28 14.34
CA TRP A 313 3.93 16.06 13.17
C TRP A 313 2.73 16.21 12.24
N PHE A 314 2.56 17.40 11.70
CA PHE A 314 1.69 17.69 10.56
C PHE A 314 2.38 18.75 9.68
N LEU A 315 1.86 19.00 8.49
CA LEU A 315 2.60 19.73 7.47
C LEU A 315 3.02 21.13 7.87
N ALA A 316 2.20 21.86 8.64
CA ALA A 316 2.55 23.20 9.11
C ALA A 316 3.81 23.21 9.99
N CYS A 317 4.20 22.07 10.55
CA CYS A 317 5.45 21.91 11.32
C CYS A 317 6.73 22.04 10.47
N ARG A 318 6.64 22.02 9.15
CA ARG A 318 7.82 22.23 8.29
C ARG A 318 8.43 23.61 8.44
N ASP A 319 7.59 24.62 8.67
CA ASP A 319 7.99 26.03 8.66
C ASP A 319 7.71 26.76 9.99
N ALA A 320 7.12 26.07 10.97
CA ALA A 320 6.68 26.67 12.22
C ALA A 320 7.18 25.89 13.44
N SER A 321 7.78 26.63 14.39
CA SER A 321 8.01 26.14 15.76
C SER A 321 6.79 26.49 16.60
N THR A 322 5.96 25.50 16.91
CA THR A 322 4.79 25.65 17.78
C THR A 322 4.80 24.56 18.84
N PRO A 323 4.02 24.72 19.94
CA PRO A 323 3.91 23.67 20.95
C PRO A 323 3.44 22.32 20.43
N ASN A 324 2.75 22.30 19.28
CA ASN A 324 2.26 21.07 18.63
C ASN A 324 3.24 20.51 17.59
N CYS A 325 4.38 21.15 17.36
CA CYS A 325 5.38 20.68 16.42
C CYS A 325 6.61 20.21 17.19
N PRO A 326 7.14 19.00 16.91
CA PRO A 326 8.33 18.53 17.60
C PRO A 326 9.52 19.45 17.29
N PRO A 327 10.50 19.55 18.20
CA PRO A 327 11.78 20.15 17.85
C PRO A 327 12.34 19.47 16.60
N LEU A 328 12.93 20.23 15.70
CA LEU A 328 13.53 19.73 14.47
C LEU A 328 14.51 18.59 14.80
N GLY A 329 14.05 17.36 14.69
CA GLY A 329 14.80 16.14 14.94
C GLY A 329 15.18 15.42 13.65
N PRO A 330 16.05 14.41 13.71
CA PRO A 330 16.50 13.68 12.52
C PRO A 330 15.39 12.84 11.86
N ILE A 331 14.31 12.52 12.57
CA ILE A 331 13.19 11.72 12.09
C ILE A 331 11.94 12.58 12.25
N GLN A 332 11.39 13.04 11.16
CA GLN A 332 10.10 13.73 11.09
C GLN A 332 9.17 12.89 10.22
N ASP A 333 7.89 12.77 10.62
CA ASP A 333 6.88 12.08 9.87
C ASP A 333 7.22 10.58 9.67
N ALA A 334 7.32 9.86 10.77
CA ALA A 334 7.72 8.45 10.79
C ALA A 334 6.60 7.46 10.45
N ASP A 335 5.53 7.93 9.83
CA ASP A 335 4.39 7.12 9.38
C ASP A 335 4.76 5.75 8.84
N PHE A 336 3.91 4.77 9.12
CA PHE A 336 3.79 3.61 8.25
C PHE A 336 2.89 3.98 7.06
N GLY A 337 3.49 4.22 5.91
CA GLY A 337 2.80 4.46 4.64
C GLY A 337 2.46 3.18 3.89
N GLU A 338 2.53 2.04 4.55
CA GLU A 338 2.18 0.72 4.03
C GLU A 338 1.76 -0.22 5.15
N GLU A 339 0.87 -1.16 4.81
CA GLU A 339 0.44 -2.21 5.72
C GLU A 339 1.44 -3.38 5.72
N PRO A 340 1.51 -4.15 6.83
CA PRO A 340 2.43 -5.27 6.93
C PRO A 340 2.12 -6.39 5.92
N MET A 341 3.16 -6.91 5.27
CA MET A 341 3.07 -8.14 4.51
C MET A 341 3.36 -9.36 5.41
N MET A 342 2.69 -10.48 5.14
CA MET A 342 2.90 -11.74 5.85
C MET A 342 3.81 -12.68 5.06
N LEU A 343 4.77 -13.29 5.75
CA LEU A 343 5.61 -14.35 5.20
C LEU A 343 6.07 -15.32 6.29
N SER A 344 6.68 -16.43 5.89
CA SER A 344 7.30 -17.40 6.79
C SER A 344 8.78 -17.52 6.46
N ILE A 345 9.60 -17.51 7.48
CA ILE A 345 11.06 -17.66 7.37
C ILE A 345 11.53 -18.91 8.11
N PHE A 346 12.78 -19.31 7.87
CA PHE A 346 13.47 -20.29 8.70
C PHE A 346 14.57 -19.61 9.50
N LEU A 347 14.44 -19.65 10.83
CA LEU A 347 15.41 -19.11 11.76
C LEU A 347 15.94 -20.25 12.62
N ASN A 348 17.25 -20.51 12.56
CA ASN A 348 17.90 -21.62 13.27
C ASN A 348 17.22 -22.98 13.02
N GLY A 349 16.83 -23.24 11.77
CA GLY A 349 16.18 -24.48 11.35
C GLY A 349 14.70 -24.62 11.74
N LYS A 350 14.12 -23.62 12.42
CA LYS A 350 12.70 -23.60 12.78
C LYS A 350 11.93 -22.60 11.90
N LYS A 351 10.74 -23.01 11.48
CA LYS A 351 9.81 -22.12 10.78
C LYS A 351 9.33 -21.05 11.76
N LYS A 352 9.39 -19.79 11.35
CA LYS A 352 8.87 -18.64 12.06
C LYS A 352 8.01 -17.81 11.12
N ASP A 353 6.81 -17.48 11.58
CA ASP A 353 5.85 -16.65 10.86
C ASP A 353 6.05 -15.21 11.29
N ILE A 354 6.24 -14.30 10.32
CA ILE A 354 6.49 -12.88 10.57
C ILE A 354 5.58 -11.99 9.74
N VAL A 355 5.40 -10.77 10.22
CA VAL A 355 4.94 -9.63 9.43
C VAL A 355 6.08 -8.65 9.23
N VAL A 356 6.11 -8.01 8.05
CA VAL A 356 7.12 -7.01 7.71
C VAL A 356 6.46 -5.77 7.14
N ALA A 357 6.87 -4.60 7.62
CA ALA A 357 6.53 -3.30 7.03
C ALA A 357 7.75 -2.39 7.00
N VAL A 358 7.80 -1.48 6.02
CA VAL A 358 8.83 -0.46 5.91
C VAL A 358 8.21 0.91 6.20
N GLN A 359 8.91 1.71 7.00
CA GLN A 359 8.43 2.96 7.56
C GLN A 359 9.09 4.15 6.87
N LYS A 360 8.46 5.32 6.86
CA LYS A 360 9.06 6.58 6.35
C LYS A 360 10.36 6.96 7.08
N SER A 361 10.57 6.45 8.30
CA SER A 361 11.86 6.56 9.02
C SER A 361 13.04 5.91 8.31
N GLY A 362 12.78 5.08 7.29
CA GLY A 362 13.79 4.29 6.58
C GLY A 362 14.02 2.90 7.16
N PHE A 363 13.42 2.59 8.30
CA PHE A 363 13.52 1.25 8.89
C PHE A 363 12.54 0.27 8.25
N ALA A 364 13.03 -0.94 8.00
CA ALA A 364 12.23 -2.14 7.79
C ALA A 364 12.14 -2.91 9.11
N TRP A 365 10.93 -3.31 9.50
CA TRP A 365 10.62 -3.97 10.76
C TRP A 365 10.01 -5.34 10.49
N ALA A 366 10.56 -6.39 11.09
CA ALA A 366 9.99 -7.73 11.07
C ALA A 366 9.57 -8.14 12.48
N LEU A 367 8.30 -8.44 12.64
CA LEU A 367 7.70 -8.83 13.92
C LEU A 367 7.14 -10.24 13.85
N ASP A 368 7.19 -10.94 14.97
CA ASP A 368 6.56 -12.24 15.17
C ASP A 368 5.04 -12.11 15.10
N ARG A 369 4.37 -12.94 14.30
CA ARG A 369 2.90 -12.89 14.15
C ARG A 369 2.13 -13.32 15.39
N ASP A 370 2.73 -14.10 16.27
CA ASP A 370 2.03 -14.58 17.48
C ASP A 370 1.88 -13.48 18.53
N ASN A 371 2.88 -12.60 18.69
CA ASN A 371 2.94 -11.69 19.83
C ASN A 371 3.53 -10.30 19.54
N GLY A 372 3.87 -9.99 18.28
CA GLY A 372 4.40 -8.68 17.89
C GLY A 372 5.85 -8.41 18.32
N THR A 373 6.58 -9.39 18.86
CA THR A 373 7.98 -9.17 19.26
C THR A 373 8.87 -8.96 18.05
N LEU A 374 9.87 -8.08 18.20
CA LEU A 374 10.85 -7.78 17.16
C LEU A 374 11.69 -9.03 16.85
N VAL A 375 11.73 -9.39 15.56
CA VAL A 375 12.60 -10.45 15.03
C VAL A 375 13.89 -9.85 14.47
N TRP A 376 13.76 -8.83 13.63
CA TRP A 376 14.87 -8.03 13.12
C TRP A 376 14.38 -6.65 12.67
N SER A 377 15.31 -5.69 12.62
CA SER A 377 15.10 -4.39 11.98
C SER A 377 16.33 -4.01 11.17
N THR A 378 16.12 -3.22 10.10
CA THR A 378 17.18 -2.79 9.20
C THR A 378 16.91 -1.39 8.69
N VAL A 379 17.92 -0.53 8.68
CA VAL A 379 17.88 0.78 8.00
C VAL A 379 18.01 0.51 6.51
N ALA A 380 16.89 0.55 5.78
CA ALA A 380 16.84 0.33 4.34
C ALA A 380 17.22 1.57 3.54
N GLY A 381 17.06 2.77 4.12
CA GLY A 381 17.38 4.04 3.50
C GLY A 381 17.14 5.23 4.42
N PRO A 382 17.27 6.46 3.92
CA PRO A 382 17.09 7.67 4.73
C PRO A 382 15.62 7.91 5.10
N SER A 383 15.41 8.52 6.27
CA SER A 383 14.13 9.09 6.70
C SER A 383 13.76 10.35 5.91
N GLY A 384 12.52 10.82 6.02
CA GLY A 384 12.06 12.10 5.46
C GLY A 384 10.55 12.16 5.37
N THR A 385 9.99 13.31 5.01
CA THR A 385 8.53 13.50 4.82
C THR A 385 7.94 12.52 3.81
N ALA A 386 8.67 12.20 2.74
CA ALA A 386 8.50 10.99 1.96
C ALA A 386 9.86 10.28 1.92
N GLY A 387 10.21 9.67 3.04
CA GLY A 387 11.41 8.87 3.25
C GLY A 387 11.08 7.39 3.20
N GLY A 388 12.05 6.52 3.41
CA GLY A 388 11.88 5.08 3.53
C GLY A 388 10.94 4.45 2.51
N GLY A 389 10.18 3.43 2.95
CA GLY A 389 9.19 2.73 2.13
C GLY A 389 7.77 3.31 2.25
N ILE A 390 7.06 3.38 1.12
CA ILE A 390 5.70 3.92 1.05
C ILE A 390 4.88 3.13 0.02
N PHE A 391 3.60 2.92 0.30
CA PHE A 391 2.57 2.32 -0.55
C PHE A 391 2.70 0.83 -0.84
N GLY A 392 3.74 0.17 -0.43
CA GLY A 392 3.80 -1.28 -0.45
C GLY A 392 5.16 -1.84 -0.87
N ALA A 393 5.77 -2.55 0.06
CA ALA A 393 6.86 -3.45 -0.18
C ALA A 393 6.35 -4.77 -0.81
N SER A 394 7.24 -5.61 -1.32
CA SER A 394 6.91 -6.94 -1.83
C SER A 394 7.87 -7.99 -1.33
N THR A 395 7.47 -9.27 -1.44
CA THR A 395 8.32 -10.40 -1.06
C THR A 395 8.10 -11.60 -1.97
N ASP A 396 9.18 -12.30 -2.31
CA ASP A 396 9.18 -13.63 -2.91
C ASP A 396 9.36 -14.74 -1.86
N GLU A 397 9.07 -14.43 -0.58
CA GLU A 397 9.23 -15.26 0.62
C GLU A 397 10.69 -15.51 1.05
N LYS A 398 11.66 -15.23 0.19
CA LYS A 398 13.09 -15.32 0.49
C LYS A 398 13.71 -13.94 0.70
N ARG A 399 13.21 -12.97 0.00
CA ARG A 399 13.69 -11.59 -0.01
C ARG A 399 12.52 -10.63 0.17
N ILE A 400 12.82 -9.48 0.72
CA ILE A 400 11.92 -8.34 0.83
C ILE A 400 12.44 -7.26 -0.10
N TYR A 401 11.55 -6.64 -0.85
CA TYR A 401 11.85 -5.55 -1.76
C TYR A 401 11.04 -4.33 -1.36
N THR A 402 11.69 -3.18 -1.28
CA THR A 402 11.04 -1.91 -0.97
C THR A 402 11.57 -0.79 -1.83
N ASN A 403 10.76 0.23 -2.00
CA ASN A 403 11.20 1.52 -2.50
C ASN A 403 11.84 2.33 -1.36
N ILE A 404 12.74 3.22 -1.71
CA ILE A 404 13.28 4.29 -0.86
C ILE A 404 12.90 5.60 -1.53
N ALA A 405 11.91 6.26 -0.97
CA ALA A 405 11.33 7.48 -1.57
C ALA A 405 12.35 8.63 -1.64
N ASN A 406 12.99 8.94 -0.52
CA ASN A 406 14.06 9.97 -0.40
C ASN A 406 13.70 11.31 -1.06
N SER A 407 12.52 11.85 -0.78
CA SER A 407 12.08 13.14 -1.34
C SER A 407 12.95 14.32 -0.92
N ASP A 408 13.56 14.24 0.25
CA ASP A 408 14.44 15.25 0.84
C ASP A 408 15.85 15.22 0.28
N ARG A 409 16.14 14.30 -0.64
CA ARG A 409 17.45 14.13 -1.30
C ARG A 409 18.62 13.98 -0.33
N ARG A 410 18.40 13.26 0.77
CA ARG A 410 19.45 12.92 1.72
C ARG A 410 20.46 11.98 1.08
N ASN A 411 21.75 12.21 1.35
CA ASN A 411 22.79 11.32 0.87
C ASN A 411 22.76 9.99 1.62
N PHE A 412 22.82 8.87 0.90
CA PHE A 412 22.94 7.54 1.48
C PHE A 412 23.73 6.59 0.59
N GLU A 413 24.28 5.56 1.21
CA GLU A 413 25.12 4.57 0.57
C GLU A 413 24.32 3.43 -0.03
N LEU A 414 24.70 3.01 -1.23
CA LEU A 414 24.13 1.87 -1.94
C LEU A 414 24.95 0.61 -1.67
N LEU A 415 24.34 -0.40 -1.07
CA LEU A 415 25.00 -1.68 -0.77
C LEU A 415 24.76 -2.71 -1.87
N PRO A 416 25.73 -3.58 -2.18
CA PRO A 416 27.10 -3.64 -1.65
C PRO A 416 28.12 -2.81 -2.44
N SER A 417 27.67 -1.83 -3.24
CA SER A 417 28.55 -1.10 -4.16
C SER A 417 29.35 0.02 -3.50
N ASP A 418 29.02 0.40 -2.26
CA ASP A 418 29.60 1.50 -1.48
C ASP A 418 29.53 2.88 -2.21
N MET A 419 28.68 2.97 -3.24
CA MET A 419 28.41 4.24 -3.94
C MET A 419 27.36 5.05 -3.20
N ASN A 420 27.49 6.36 -3.22
CA ASN A 420 26.53 7.27 -2.62
C ASN A 420 25.51 7.79 -3.65
N THR A 421 24.29 8.03 -3.19
CA THR A 421 23.24 8.67 -3.97
C THR A 421 22.42 9.64 -3.13
N THR A 422 21.81 10.63 -3.79
CA THR A 422 20.81 11.53 -3.21
C THR A 422 19.43 11.34 -3.85
N THR A 423 19.30 10.34 -4.72
CA THR A 423 18.02 10.01 -5.38
C THR A 423 17.23 9.03 -4.51
N GLY A 424 15.98 8.77 -4.88
CA GLY A 424 15.29 7.57 -4.41
C GLY A 424 15.94 6.30 -4.98
N GLY A 425 15.46 5.15 -4.57
CA GLY A 425 15.99 3.87 -5.04
C GLY A 425 15.13 2.68 -4.61
N TRP A 426 15.67 1.50 -4.81
CA TRP A 426 15.03 0.23 -4.45
C TRP A 426 16.03 -0.65 -3.72
N VAL A 427 15.56 -1.36 -2.72
CA VAL A 427 16.40 -2.17 -1.84
C VAL A 427 15.82 -3.58 -1.75
N SER A 428 16.71 -4.58 -1.76
CA SER A 428 16.39 -5.97 -1.42
C SER A 428 17.08 -6.36 -0.13
N MET A 429 16.33 -7.03 0.74
CA MET A 429 16.79 -7.56 2.02
C MET A 429 16.54 -9.05 2.10
N ASP A 430 17.39 -9.78 2.81
CA ASP A 430 17.14 -11.18 3.19
C ASP A 430 15.96 -11.24 4.16
N ALA A 431 14.94 -12.01 3.83
CA ALA A 431 13.73 -12.08 4.64
C ALA A 431 13.97 -12.66 6.05
N SER A 432 15.01 -13.48 6.23
CA SER A 432 15.28 -14.16 7.50
C SER A 432 15.96 -13.28 8.55
N ASN A 433 16.71 -12.26 8.12
CA ASN A 433 17.56 -11.49 9.03
C ASN A 433 17.66 -9.99 8.70
N GLY A 434 16.98 -9.52 7.65
CA GLY A 434 16.96 -8.12 7.23
C GLY A 434 18.25 -7.61 6.56
N LYS A 435 19.26 -8.48 6.33
CA LYS A 435 20.50 -8.04 5.68
C LYS A 435 20.23 -7.51 4.27
N ILE A 436 20.70 -6.30 3.96
CA ILE A 436 20.63 -5.74 2.61
C ILE A 436 21.46 -6.61 1.66
N LEU A 437 20.81 -7.09 0.61
CA LEU A 437 21.43 -7.90 -0.45
C LEU A 437 21.91 -7.02 -1.60
N TRP A 438 21.13 -6.02 -1.96
CA TRP A 438 21.47 -4.99 -2.93
C TRP A 438 20.59 -3.75 -2.76
N SER A 439 21.10 -2.61 -3.20
CA SER A 439 20.33 -1.40 -3.42
C SER A 439 20.67 -0.77 -4.78
N THR A 440 19.66 -0.23 -5.45
CA THR A 440 19.78 0.36 -6.79
C THR A 440 19.18 1.77 -6.77
N ALA A 441 20.00 2.77 -7.13
CA ALA A 441 19.54 4.14 -7.26
C ALA A 441 18.54 4.30 -8.42
N ASN A 442 17.60 5.22 -8.28
CA ASN A 442 16.70 5.59 -9.37
C ASN A 442 17.47 6.33 -10.49
N PRO A 443 17.63 5.75 -11.70
CA PRO A 443 18.38 6.38 -12.78
C PRO A 443 17.77 7.71 -13.25
N GLY A 444 16.44 7.89 -13.05
CA GLY A 444 15.72 9.12 -13.38
C GLY A 444 16.06 10.32 -12.48
N ASN A 445 17.06 10.20 -11.60
CA ASN A 445 17.49 11.25 -10.67
C ASN A 445 16.31 11.87 -9.89
N SER A 446 15.37 11.04 -9.45
CA SER A 446 14.13 11.42 -8.78
C SER A 446 13.85 10.52 -7.58
N SER A 447 12.80 10.82 -6.85
CA SER A 447 12.27 9.95 -5.78
C SER A 447 11.77 8.63 -6.35
N ALA A 448 11.65 7.61 -5.51
CA ALA A 448 11.04 6.32 -5.82
C ALA A 448 9.91 6.06 -4.83
N ILE A 449 8.71 6.62 -5.09
CA ILE A 449 7.59 6.61 -4.12
C ILE A 449 6.64 5.43 -4.36
N GLY A 450 6.49 5.01 -5.61
CA GLY A 450 5.52 3.94 -5.97
C GLY A 450 5.84 2.59 -5.34
N PRO A 451 4.80 1.78 -5.05
CA PRO A 451 4.96 0.44 -4.50
C PRO A 451 5.68 -0.48 -5.47
N VAL A 452 6.35 -1.49 -4.94
CA VAL A 452 7.08 -2.50 -5.71
C VAL A 452 6.25 -3.77 -5.89
N SER A 453 6.46 -4.51 -6.98
CA SER A 453 5.84 -5.82 -7.22
C SER A 453 6.88 -6.82 -7.72
N VAL A 454 6.70 -8.10 -7.42
CA VAL A 454 7.67 -9.13 -7.80
C VAL A 454 7.01 -10.32 -8.50
N ALA A 455 7.70 -10.89 -9.48
CA ALA A 455 7.33 -12.13 -10.15
C ALA A 455 8.59 -12.85 -10.61
N ASN A 456 8.71 -14.14 -10.30
CA ASN A 456 9.73 -15.04 -10.84
C ASN A 456 11.13 -14.40 -11.00
N ASP A 457 11.72 -13.94 -9.89
CA ASP A 457 13.03 -13.26 -9.82
C ASP A 457 13.12 -11.90 -10.58
N VAL A 458 12.00 -11.26 -10.89
CA VAL A 458 11.96 -9.89 -11.46
C VAL A 458 11.14 -8.97 -10.58
N VAL A 459 11.71 -7.84 -10.18
CA VAL A 459 11.05 -6.77 -9.42
C VAL A 459 10.64 -5.65 -10.37
N PHE A 460 9.39 -5.21 -10.28
CA PHE A 460 8.84 -4.11 -11.08
C PHE A 460 8.63 -2.88 -10.24
N VAL A 461 9.09 -1.74 -10.74
CA VAL A 461 9.13 -0.48 -10.01
C VAL A 461 8.87 0.71 -10.93
N GLY A 462 8.30 1.78 -10.36
CA GLY A 462 8.06 3.04 -11.05
C GLY A 462 8.94 4.17 -10.53
N SER A 463 9.30 5.10 -11.39
CA SER A 463 10.02 6.33 -11.05
C SER A 463 9.09 7.53 -11.05
N THR A 464 9.27 8.43 -10.09
CA THR A 464 8.53 9.69 -10.04
C THR A 464 9.19 10.82 -10.83
N ASP A 465 10.17 10.51 -11.68
CA ASP A 465 10.71 11.50 -12.63
C ASP A 465 9.61 11.99 -13.61
N ARG A 466 9.88 13.12 -14.26
CA ARG A 466 8.89 13.79 -15.11
C ARG A 466 8.49 13.00 -16.36
N LEU A 467 9.37 12.14 -16.85
CA LEU A 467 9.16 11.27 -18.02
C LEU A 467 8.52 9.94 -17.63
N GLY A 468 8.58 9.60 -16.34
CA GLY A 468 7.91 8.45 -15.75
C GLY A 468 8.44 7.12 -16.27
N HIS A 469 9.60 6.73 -15.79
CA HIS A 469 10.16 5.43 -16.13
C HIS A 469 9.53 4.29 -15.33
N VAL A 470 9.36 3.17 -15.99
CA VAL A 470 9.08 1.86 -15.40
C VAL A 470 10.33 1.01 -15.59
N TYR A 471 10.73 0.28 -14.54
CA TYR A 471 11.89 -0.62 -14.60
C TYR A 471 11.51 -2.04 -14.22
N ALA A 472 12.14 -3.02 -14.89
CA ALA A 472 12.25 -4.39 -14.44
C ALA A 472 13.67 -4.61 -13.90
N ILE A 473 13.79 -5.07 -12.66
CA ILE A 473 15.05 -5.24 -11.94
C ILE A 473 15.24 -6.73 -11.62
N ASN A 474 16.46 -7.25 -11.81
CA ASN A 474 16.81 -8.59 -11.39
C ASN A 474 16.76 -8.70 -9.86
N ALA A 475 15.88 -9.52 -9.34
CA ALA A 475 15.63 -9.68 -7.92
C ALA A 475 16.84 -10.18 -7.11
N ARG A 476 17.81 -10.82 -7.76
CA ARG A 476 18.99 -11.41 -7.10
C ARG A 476 20.14 -10.42 -6.91
N ASN A 477 20.27 -9.43 -7.80
CA ASN A 477 21.46 -8.57 -7.83
C ASN A 477 21.19 -7.08 -8.10
N GLY A 478 19.93 -6.66 -8.20
CA GLY A 478 19.54 -5.26 -8.39
C GLY A 478 19.83 -4.68 -9.78
N LYS A 479 20.27 -5.49 -10.76
CA LYS A 479 20.56 -5.01 -12.12
C LYS A 479 19.24 -4.71 -12.86
N ILE A 480 19.15 -3.52 -13.47
CA ILE A 480 18.04 -3.16 -14.35
C ILE A 480 18.14 -4.00 -15.63
N LEU A 481 17.07 -4.73 -15.93
CA LEU A 481 16.93 -5.61 -17.08
C LEU A 481 16.22 -4.92 -18.24
N TRP A 482 15.27 -4.04 -17.93
CA TRP A 482 14.43 -3.36 -18.90
C TRP A 482 13.93 -2.03 -18.32
N SER A 483 13.67 -1.08 -19.21
CA SER A 483 13.05 0.20 -18.87
C SER A 483 12.15 0.68 -19.98
N TYR A 484 11.12 1.46 -19.60
CA TYR A 484 10.23 2.12 -20.53
C TYR A 484 9.82 3.51 -20.02
N GLU A 485 9.84 4.50 -20.90
CA GLU A 485 9.41 5.87 -20.61
C GLU A 485 7.93 6.02 -20.95
N THR A 486 7.07 6.24 -19.95
CA THR A 486 5.61 6.36 -20.13
C THR A 486 5.15 7.75 -20.56
N GLY A 487 6.02 8.76 -20.41
CA GLY A 487 5.75 10.17 -20.71
C GLY A 487 5.21 10.99 -19.54
N ALA A 488 4.98 10.39 -18.36
CA ALA A 488 4.56 11.10 -17.16
C ALA A 488 4.91 10.28 -15.89
N THR A 489 5.07 10.96 -14.77
CA THR A 489 5.39 10.39 -13.44
C THR A 489 4.67 9.05 -13.19
N VAL A 490 5.39 8.01 -12.78
CA VAL A 490 4.81 6.73 -12.35
C VAL A 490 4.79 6.69 -10.82
N TYR A 491 3.61 6.95 -10.27
CA TYR A 491 3.36 6.98 -8.82
C TYR A 491 2.66 5.72 -8.32
N GLY A 492 1.84 5.10 -9.18
CA GLY A 492 1.07 3.89 -8.88
C GLY A 492 1.89 2.61 -8.95
N GLY A 493 1.34 1.56 -8.33
CA GLY A 493 1.90 0.22 -8.41
C GLY A 493 1.53 -0.53 -9.68
N MET A 494 2.18 -1.66 -9.86
CA MET A 494 1.96 -2.57 -10.99
C MET A 494 1.28 -3.84 -10.51
N SER A 495 0.28 -4.29 -11.23
CA SER A 495 -0.21 -5.66 -11.15
C SER A 495 0.42 -6.52 -12.25
N ILE A 496 0.53 -7.81 -11.98
CA ILE A 496 1.24 -8.76 -12.85
C ILE A 496 0.33 -9.94 -13.09
N ASN A 497 0.10 -10.28 -14.35
CA ASN A 497 -0.67 -11.46 -14.73
C ASN A 497 -0.30 -11.95 -16.12
N ASN A 498 -0.23 -13.26 -16.31
CA ASN A 498 -0.14 -13.94 -17.61
C ASN A 498 0.95 -13.38 -18.57
N GLY A 499 2.14 -13.12 -18.03
CA GLY A 499 3.28 -12.59 -18.81
C GLY A 499 3.22 -11.07 -19.04
N CYS A 500 2.29 -10.38 -18.41
CA CYS A 500 2.11 -8.94 -18.56
C CYS A 500 2.22 -8.19 -17.23
N ILE A 501 2.61 -6.92 -17.30
CA ILE A 501 2.49 -5.94 -16.23
C ILE A 501 1.54 -4.83 -16.66
N TYR A 502 0.75 -4.31 -15.71
CA TYR A 502 -0.22 -3.25 -15.94
C TYR A 502 0.06 -2.08 -15.02
N VAL A 503 0.19 -0.88 -15.57
CA VAL A 503 0.59 0.32 -14.82
C VAL A 503 -0.08 1.57 -15.36
N GLY A 504 -0.58 2.40 -14.43
CA GLY A 504 -1.00 3.77 -14.71
C GLY A 504 0.14 4.76 -14.57
N HIS A 505 -0.04 5.97 -15.12
CA HIS A 505 0.89 7.07 -14.96
C HIS A 505 0.20 8.40 -14.65
N GLY A 506 0.97 9.38 -14.16
CA GLY A 506 0.53 10.72 -13.78
C GLY A 506 0.23 10.87 -12.29
N TYR A 507 0.60 12.01 -11.73
CA TYR A 507 0.18 12.47 -10.42
C TYR A 507 0.36 13.99 -10.28
N ASN A 508 -0.43 14.77 -11.04
CA ASN A 508 -0.42 16.23 -10.95
C ASN A 508 -1.62 16.79 -10.16
N VAL A 509 -2.14 15.99 -9.24
CA VAL A 509 -3.27 16.31 -8.36
C VAL A 509 -2.80 16.53 -6.92
N SER A 510 -1.58 17.02 -6.75
CA SER A 510 -0.94 17.09 -5.45
C SER A 510 -1.58 18.16 -4.55
N LEU A 511 -1.56 17.90 -3.25
CA LEU A 511 -1.86 18.83 -2.17
C LEU A 511 -0.86 20.00 -2.05
N GLY A 512 -0.13 20.33 -3.12
CA GLY A 512 0.91 21.36 -3.13
C GLY A 512 2.31 20.87 -2.71
N PHE A 513 2.45 19.65 -2.23
CA PHE A 513 3.74 19.12 -1.72
C PHE A 513 4.71 18.67 -2.79
N PHE A 514 4.21 18.25 -3.95
CA PHE A 514 5.00 17.63 -5.01
C PHE A 514 4.85 18.38 -6.33
N SER A 515 5.22 19.65 -6.35
CA SER A 515 5.09 20.54 -7.53
C SER A 515 5.87 20.08 -8.78
N LYS A 516 6.59 18.96 -8.71
CA LYS A 516 7.44 18.45 -9.79
C LYS A 516 6.86 17.27 -10.57
N PHE A 517 5.73 16.70 -10.15
CA PHE A 517 5.10 15.57 -10.83
C PHE A 517 4.35 16.02 -12.08
N THR A 518 4.23 15.12 -13.05
CA THR A 518 3.59 15.39 -14.34
C THR A 518 2.27 14.66 -14.48
N SER A 519 1.34 15.26 -15.24
CA SER A 519 0.03 14.66 -15.53
C SER A 519 0.18 13.50 -16.50
N GLY A 520 -0.51 12.41 -16.18
CA GLY A 520 -0.70 11.27 -17.06
C GLY A 520 -2.10 11.22 -17.66
N ASN A 521 -2.38 10.18 -18.40
CA ASN A 521 -3.64 10.03 -19.10
C ASN A 521 -3.98 8.60 -19.53
N SER A 522 -3.20 7.61 -19.09
CA SER A 522 -3.33 6.26 -19.66
C SER A 522 -2.95 5.14 -18.71
N LEU A 523 -3.53 3.98 -18.95
CA LEU A 523 -3.07 2.69 -18.45
C LEU A 523 -2.31 1.95 -19.54
N PHE A 524 -1.20 1.31 -19.19
CA PHE A 524 -0.34 0.56 -20.10
C PHE A 524 -0.34 -0.91 -19.74
N ALA A 525 -0.25 -1.78 -20.77
CA ALA A 525 0.10 -3.18 -20.65
C ALA A 525 1.41 -3.46 -21.36
N PHE A 526 2.39 -4.00 -20.63
CA PHE A 526 3.65 -4.49 -21.22
C PHE A 526 3.73 -5.99 -21.03
N CYS A 527 4.01 -6.73 -22.10
CA CYS A 527 4.01 -8.20 -22.06
C CYS A 527 5.28 -8.78 -22.67
N VAL A 528 5.70 -9.94 -22.14
CA VAL A 528 6.60 -10.84 -22.86
C VAL A 528 5.77 -11.59 -23.91
N LEU A 529 6.20 -11.53 -25.17
CA LEU A 529 5.50 -12.12 -26.32
C LEU A 529 6.00 -13.54 -26.58
#